data_11d7b6afc8fa2f3cae2cc70fbb6dcc6e
#
_entry.id   11d7b6afc8fa2f3cae2cc70fbb6dcc6e
#
_cell.length_a   1.000
_cell.length_b   1.000
_cell.length_c   1.000
_cell.angle_alpha   90.00
_cell.angle_beta   90.00
_cell.angle_gamma   90.00
#
_symmetry.space_group_name_H-M   'P 1'
#
loop_
_entity.id
_entity.type
_entity.pdbx_description
1 polymer ?
#
loop_
_entity_poly.entity_id
_entity_poly.type
_entity_poly.pdbx_seq_one_letter_code
_entity_poly.pdbx_strand_id
1 'polypeptide(L)'
;MSGPETSHLALVREAGRVRLRARPTQRPAPGELLVTTPTAGLCGTDVQMLRGLRDDPAPVIGHEGVCRVVAAGAGVPDALAPGTSVVINPTHGSDPSFLLGHNVDGLLQERTLIPATAVRDGLVVPLERELDPVLGALAEPLAAVGYALGLLATAAPRTLVVYGDGTIGQLAVRAARRGLGDDVRVVLVHHTREGLEWSAQRPLPGVELTLGEVSRAEGPVAVLLATPRTGTLQALEAALRIGGEDLTVDLFGGLPPGAASTLLPGVDLAAVRAANCAGQPVPAVFTTVRTAEGHRVRLTGHRGVANSHLLRAAAELSDSPALYRDVVTHVVGPLEAAAIMSRLATGPGRTVDGARLIKLAVRFAQAPPHSRESA
;
A
#
# COMPACT_ATOMS: atom_id res chain seq x y z
N MET A 1 -41.87 1.14 9.07
CA MET A 1 -41.90 1.25 7.58
C MET A 1 -40.44 1.34 7.12
N SER A 2 -39.93 0.30 6.49
CA SER A 2 -38.59 0.29 5.89
C SER A 2 -38.63 1.25 4.69
N GLY A 3 -37.83 2.33 4.77
CA GLY A 3 -37.60 3.20 3.60
C GLY A 3 -37.00 2.39 2.44
N PRO A 4 -37.01 2.91 1.21
CA PRO A 4 -36.54 2.19 0.05
C PRO A 4 -35.07 1.70 0.31
N GLU A 5 -34.81 0.42 0.08
CA GLU A 5 -33.48 -0.13 0.12
C GLU A 5 -32.62 0.61 -0.91
N THR A 6 -31.69 1.40 -0.44
CA THR A 6 -30.72 2.06 -1.31
C THR A 6 -29.64 1.05 -1.68
N SER A 7 -29.25 0.99 -2.95
CA SER A 7 -28.15 0.16 -3.42
C SER A 7 -26.95 1.02 -3.85
N HIS A 8 -25.77 0.41 -3.87
CA HIS A 8 -24.54 1.02 -4.35
C HIS A 8 -23.78 0.05 -5.26
N LEU A 9 -22.88 0.57 -6.09
CA LEU A 9 -22.04 -0.24 -6.97
C LEU A 9 -20.77 -0.72 -6.25
N ALA A 10 -20.41 -1.99 -6.49
CA ALA A 10 -19.22 -2.62 -5.95
C ALA A 10 -18.52 -3.49 -7.01
N LEU A 11 -17.20 -3.54 -6.94
CA LEU A 11 -16.36 -4.47 -7.69
C LEU A 11 -16.20 -5.76 -6.88
N VAL A 12 -16.95 -6.79 -7.27
CA VAL A 12 -17.06 -8.06 -6.53
C VAL A 12 -16.20 -9.13 -7.18
N ARG A 13 -15.40 -9.85 -6.39
CA ARG A 13 -14.69 -11.05 -6.82
C ARG A 13 -15.66 -12.23 -6.96
N GLU A 14 -15.74 -12.80 -8.13
CA GLU A 14 -16.57 -13.97 -8.42
C GLU A 14 -15.78 -14.94 -9.32
N ALA A 15 -15.51 -16.15 -8.83
CA ALA A 15 -14.88 -17.24 -9.62
C ALA A 15 -13.66 -16.79 -10.44
N GLY A 16 -12.70 -16.09 -9.83
CA GLY A 16 -11.46 -15.63 -10.49
C GLY A 16 -11.61 -14.43 -11.42
N ARG A 17 -12.78 -13.77 -11.41
CA ARG A 17 -13.07 -12.54 -12.16
C ARG A 17 -13.56 -11.45 -11.22
N VAL A 18 -13.56 -10.23 -11.72
CA VAL A 18 -14.17 -9.08 -11.04
C VAL A 18 -15.38 -8.61 -11.84
N ARG A 19 -16.49 -8.41 -11.15
CA ARG A 19 -17.74 -7.94 -11.76
C ARG A 19 -18.26 -6.72 -11.01
N LEU A 20 -18.78 -5.77 -11.76
CA LEU A 20 -19.54 -4.65 -11.21
C LEU A 20 -20.93 -5.15 -10.82
N ARG A 21 -21.31 -4.98 -9.55
CA ARG A 21 -22.60 -5.43 -8.98
C ARG A 21 -23.24 -4.33 -8.16
N ALA A 22 -24.55 -4.26 -8.23
CA ALA A 22 -25.33 -3.52 -7.24
C ALA A 22 -25.43 -4.36 -5.95
N ARG A 23 -25.16 -3.73 -4.81
CA ARG A 23 -25.27 -4.33 -3.47
C ARG A 23 -26.18 -3.47 -2.59
N PRO A 24 -26.93 -4.08 -1.64
CA PRO A 24 -27.70 -3.33 -0.67
C PRO A 24 -26.80 -2.42 0.17
N THR A 25 -27.18 -1.17 0.36
CA THR A 25 -26.49 -0.27 1.27
C THR A 25 -27.05 -0.45 2.68
N GLN A 26 -26.22 -0.98 3.58
CA GLN A 26 -26.59 -1.21 4.97
C GLN A 26 -26.59 0.12 5.74
N ARG A 27 -27.53 0.27 6.69
CA ARG A 27 -27.49 1.36 7.66
C ARG A 27 -26.50 0.99 8.77
N PRO A 28 -25.65 1.93 9.24
CA PRO A 28 -24.73 1.62 10.32
C PRO A 28 -25.49 1.34 11.63
N ALA A 29 -25.16 0.23 12.26
CA ALA A 29 -25.60 -0.12 13.61
C ALA A 29 -24.83 0.73 14.66
N PRO A 30 -25.19 0.66 15.96
CA PRO A 30 -24.47 1.38 17.00
C PRO A 30 -22.94 1.09 16.94
N GLY A 31 -22.13 2.16 16.92
CA GLY A 31 -20.69 2.10 16.82
C GLY A 31 -20.14 1.94 15.40
N GLU A 32 -20.97 1.62 14.40
CA GLU A 32 -20.52 1.48 13.01
C GLU A 32 -20.54 2.78 12.22
N LEU A 33 -19.75 2.84 11.16
CA LEU A 33 -19.71 3.96 10.21
C LEU A 33 -20.04 3.48 8.80
N LEU A 34 -20.81 4.26 8.06
CA LEU A 34 -20.93 4.15 6.60
C LEU A 34 -20.08 5.24 5.96
N VAL A 35 -19.14 4.84 5.10
CA VAL A 35 -18.31 5.77 4.35
C VAL A 35 -18.55 5.65 2.85
N THR A 36 -18.26 6.72 2.11
CA THR A 36 -18.14 6.70 0.65
C THR A 36 -16.67 6.80 0.26
N THR A 37 -16.29 6.10 -0.80
CA THR A 37 -14.94 6.14 -1.35
C THR A 37 -14.97 6.77 -2.74
N PRO A 38 -14.60 8.06 -2.88
CA PRO A 38 -14.61 8.73 -4.19
C PRO A 38 -13.64 8.11 -5.19
N THR A 39 -12.49 7.66 -4.68
CA THR A 39 -11.47 6.98 -5.49
C THR A 39 -10.74 5.95 -4.62
N ALA A 40 -10.67 4.71 -5.10
CA ALA A 40 -9.94 3.63 -4.44
C ALA A 40 -8.79 3.12 -5.31
N GLY A 41 -7.63 2.90 -4.70
CA GLY A 41 -6.45 2.29 -5.32
C GLY A 41 -6.52 0.78 -5.38
N LEU A 42 -5.90 0.18 -6.40
CA LEU A 42 -5.64 -1.25 -6.46
C LEU A 42 -4.23 -1.55 -5.98
N CYS A 43 -4.11 -2.37 -4.95
CA CYS A 43 -2.84 -2.83 -4.38
C CYS A 43 -2.27 -4.07 -5.10
N GLY A 44 -0.98 -4.29 -4.96
CA GLY A 44 -0.35 -5.54 -5.40
C GLY A 44 -0.88 -6.78 -4.67
N THR A 45 -1.32 -6.64 -3.42
CA THR A 45 -1.97 -7.72 -2.66
C THR A 45 -3.34 -8.07 -3.20
N ASP A 46 -4.12 -7.09 -3.66
CA ASP A 46 -5.40 -7.34 -4.32
C ASP A 46 -5.21 -8.21 -5.57
N VAL A 47 -4.18 -7.92 -6.37
CA VAL A 47 -3.84 -8.73 -7.54
C VAL A 47 -3.47 -10.16 -7.15
N GLN A 48 -2.79 -10.37 -6.02
CA GLN A 48 -2.51 -11.73 -5.53
C GLN A 48 -3.79 -12.48 -5.13
N MET A 49 -4.74 -11.79 -4.50
CA MET A 49 -6.05 -12.35 -4.17
C MET A 49 -6.82 -12.74 -5.44
N LEU A 50 -6.80 -11.87 -6.47
CA LEU A 50 -7.43 -12.15 -7.76
C LEU A 50 -6.82 -13.38 -8.46
N ARG A 51 -5.52 -13.62 -8.27
CA ARG A 51 -4.78 -14.78 -8.81
C ARG A 51 -4.90 -16.05 -7.98
N GLY A 52 -5.63 -16.02 -6.86
CA GLY A 52 -5.73 -17.15 -5.95
C GLY A 52 -4.43 -17.47 -5.18
N LEU A 53 -3.49 -16.53 -5.14
CA LEU A 53 -2.24 -16.66 -4.37
C LEU A 53 -2.40 -16.28 -2.89
N ARG A 54 -3.58 -15.78 -2.53
CA ARG A 54 -4.04 -15.48 -1.18
C ARG A 54 -5.51 -15.85 -1.09
N ASP A 55 -5.86 -16.52 0.01
CA ASP A 55 -7.22 -16.97 0.29
C ASP A 55 -7.84 -16.07 1.38
N ASP A 56 -8.03 -14.80 1.05
CA ASP A 56 -8.71 -13.86 1.93
C ASP A 56 -10.21 -13.82 1.56
N PRO A 57 -11.15 -13.87 2.54
CA PRO A 57 -12.57 -14.13 2.27
C PRO A 57 -13.35 -12.96 1.69
N ALA A 58 -12.88 -11.71 1.83
CA ALA A 58 -13.66 -10.53 1.41
C ALA A 58 -14.05 -10.57 -0.08
N PRO A 59 -15.32 -10.51 -0.43
CA PRO A 59 -15.77 -10.43 -1.82
C PRO A 59 -15.45 -9.09 -2.47
N VAL A 60 -15.40 -7.99 -1.72
CA VAL A 60 -14.97 -6.66 -2.16
C VAL A 60 -13.61 -6.37 -1.57
N ILE A 61 -12.60 -6.20 -2.43
CA ILE A 61 -11.22 -5.93 -2.04
C ILE A 61 -10.91 -4.43 -2.05
N GLY A 62 -9.65 -4.07 -1.78
CA GLY A 62 -9.16 -2.69 -1.79
C GLY A 62 -9.14 -2.06 -0.40
N HIS A 63 -8.02 -1.39 -0.10
CA HIS A 63 -7.78 -0.76 1.20
C HIS A 63 -7.03 0.57 1.07
N GLU A 64 -6.90 1.09 -0.14
CA GLU A 64 -6.16 2.30 -0.45
C GLU A 64 -7.11 3.39 -0.94
N GLY A 65 -7.37 4.38 -0.12
CA GLY A 65 -8.24 5.50 -0.48
C GLY A 65 -8.52 6.45 0.67
N VAL A 66 -8.96 7.65 0.32
CA VAL A 66 -9.57 8.59 1.26
C VAL A 66 -11.08 8.47 1.13
N CYS A 67 -11.73 8.36 2.28
CA CYS A 67 -13.15 8.19 2.38
C CYS A 67 -13.80 9.45 2.98
N ARG A 68 -15.12 9.55 2.82
CA ARG A 68 -15.95 10.55 3.50
C ARG A 68 -17.02 9.84 4.30
N VAL A 69 -17.20 10.21 5.55
CA VAL A 69 -18.29 9.69 6.38
C VAL A 69 -19.64 10.12 5.81
N VAL A 70 -20.55 9.17 5.64
CA VAL A 70 -21.91 9.40 5.12
C VAL A 70 -22.95 9.31 6.23
N ALA A 71 -22.79 8.29 7.10
CA ALA A 71 -23.68 8.08 8.23
C ALA A 71 -22.90 7.45 9.38
N ALA A 72 -23.30 7.73 10.60
CA ALA A 72 -22.73 7.21 11.83
C ALA A 72 -23.83 6.54 12.67
N GLY A 73 -23.53 5.37 13.21
CA GLY A 73 -24.36 4.70 14.21
C GLY A 73 -24.29 5.41 15.56
N ALA A 74 -25.23 5.10 16.45
CA ALA A 74 -25.20 5.67 17.81
C ALA A 74 -23.88 5.33 18.55
N GLY A 75 -23.33 6.29 19.29
CA GLY A 75 -22.10 6.12 20.06
C GLY A 75 -20.79 6.26 19.26
N VAL A 76 -20.85 6.61 17.97
CA VAL A 76 -19.68 7.01 17.19
C VAL A 76 -19.20 8.40 17.68
N PRO A 77 -17.88 8.64 17.84
CA PRO A 77 -17.35 9.94 18.24
C PRO A 77 -17.70 11.07 17.28
N ASP A 78 -17.98 12.28 17.80
CA ASP A 78 -18.35 13.47 17.01
C ASP A 78 -17.29 13.87 15.97
N ALA A 79 -16.01 13.57 16.24
CA ALA A 79 -14.92 13.78 15.28
C ALA A 79 -15.09 12.99 13.96
N LEU A 80 -15.99 11.99 13.94
CA LEU A 80 -16.34 11.16 12.78
C LEU A 80 -17.76 11.45 12.29
N ALA A 81 -18.26 12.67 12.47
CA ALA A 81 -19.58 13.09 11.99
C ALA A 81 -19.69 12.99 10.45
N PRO A 82 -20.91 12.86 9.91
CA PRO A 82 -21.13 12.88 8.46
C PRO A 82 -20.51 14.12 7.80
N GLY A 83 -19.81 13.90 6.67
CA GLY A 83 -19.03 14.92 5.97
C GLY A 83 -17.53 14.91 6.28
N THR A 84 -17.10 14.28 7.36
CA THR A 84 -15.67 14.20 7.71
C THR A 84 -14.89 13.36 6.69
N SER A 85 -13.78 13.90 6.20
CA SER A 85 -12.81 13.16 5.38
C SER A 85 -11.92 12.30 6.27
N VAL A 86 -11.78 11.01 5.95
CA VAL A 86 -11.06 10.04 6.77
C VAL A 86 -10.17 9.15 5.91
N VAL A 87 -9.08 8.67 6.49
CA VAL A 87 -8.38 7.46 6.03
C VAL A 87 -8.69 6.31 6.98
N ILE A 88 -8.74 5.08 6.46
CA ILE A 88 -8.99 3.91 7.28
C ILE A 88 -7.71 3.11 7.33
N ASN A 89 -7.20 2.88 8.56
CA ASN A 89 -6.07 1.98 8.73
C ASN A 89 -6.54 0.55 8.45
N PRO A 90 -6.01 -0.10 7.41
CA PRO A 90 -6.50 -1.42 7.01
C PRO A 90 -6.11 -2.53 7.98
N THR A 91 -5.15 -2.29 8.87
CA THR A 91 -4.56 -3.33 9.73
C THR A 91 -4.77 -3.02 11.19
N HIS A 92 -5.48 -3.90 11.90
CA HIS A 92 -5.58 -3.84 13.35
C HIS A 92 -4.35 -4.52 13.99
N GLY A 93 -3.69 -3.83 14.92
CA GLY A 93 -2.47 -4.34 15.53
C GLY A 93 -2.64 -5.58 16.41
N SER A 94 -3.83 -5.76 17.01
CA SER A 94 -4.12 -6.85 17.96
C SER A 94 -5.33 -7.70 17.59
N ASP A 95 -6.18 -7.26 16.63
CA ASP A 95 -7.35 -8.05 16.18
C ASP A 95 -7.13 -8.53 14.74
N PRO A 96 -6.73 -9.81 14.53
CA PRO A 96 -6.51 -10.38 13.21
C PRO A 96 -7.81 -10.57 12.41
N SER A 97 -8.99 -10.44 13.02
CA SER A 97 -10.28 -10.56 12.33
C SER A 97 -10.59 -9.31 11.49
N PHE A 98 -9.96 -8.16 11.79
CA PHE A 98 -10.09 -6.96 10.99
C PHE A 98 -8.88 -6.76 10.08
N LEU A 99 -9.08 -6.94 8.80
CA LEU A 99 -8.16 -6.54 7.74
C LEU A 99 -9.00 -6.05 6.56
N LEU A 100 -9.01 -4.73 6.34
CA LEU A 100 -9.87 -4.07 5.35
C LEU A 100 -9.53 -4.55 3.93
N GLY A 101 -10.54 -4.96 3.17
CA GLY A 101 -10.37 -5.52 1.84
C GLY A 101 -9.84 -6.95 1.81
N HIS A 102 -9.69 -7.60 2.98
CA HIS A 102 -9.22 -8.97 3.13
C HIS A 102 -10.22 -9.84 3.92
N ASN A 103 -10.44 -9.51 5.21
CA ASN A 103 -11.37 -10.24 6.08
C ASN A 103 -12.74 -9.57 6.09
N VAL A 104 -12.78 -8.26 5.88
CA VAL A 104 -14.00 -7.45 5.75
C VAL A 104 -14.01 -6.75 4.39
N ASP A 105 -15.19 -6.39 3.91
CA ASP A 105 -15.34 -5.68 2.63
C ASP A 105 -14.48 -4.41 2.58
N GLY A 106 -13.80 -4.23 1.45
CA GLY A 106 -12.87 -3.13 1.20
C GLY A 106 -13.51 -1.93 0.51
N LEU A 107 -12.63 -1.07 -0.02
CA LEU A 107 -12.97 0.24 -0.57
C LEU A 107 -13.29 0.23 -2.08
N LEU A 108 -13.15 -0.88 -2.79
CA LEU A 108 -13.49 -0.94 -4.21
C LEU A 108 -15.01 -1.03 -4.43
N GLN A 109 -15.74 -0.13 -3.77
CA GLN A 109 -17.17 0.08 -3.84
C GLN A 109 -17.55 1.53 -3.46
N GLU A 110 -18.73 1.97 -3.85
CA GLU A 110 -19.21 3.33 -3.56
C GLU A 110 -19.47 3.57 -2.07
N ARG A 111 -19.86 2.52 -1.34
CA ARG A 111 -20.23 2.58 0.08
C ARG A 111 -19.59 1.42 0.82
N THR A 112 -18.92 1.69 1.92
CA THR A 112 -18.30 0.67 2.78
C THR A 112 -18.81 0.85 4.21
N LEU A 113 -19.31 -0.22 4.80
CA LEU A 113 -19.65 -0.27 6.22
C LEU A 113 -18.39 -0.61 7.02
N ILE A 114 -18.03 0.25 7.95
CA ILE A 114 -16.87 0.06 8.83
C ILE A 114 -17.37 -0.48 10.18
N PRO A 115 -16.87 -1.65 10.62
CA PRO A 115 -17.33 -2.27 11.85
C PRO A 115 -17.02 -1.44 13.09
N ALA A 116 -17.88 -1.58 14.11
CA ALA A 116 -17.76 -0.86 15.38
C ALA A 116 -16.41 -1.09 16.09
N THR A 117 -15.80 -2.27 15.93
CA THR A 117 -14.45 -2.57 16.46
C THR A 117 -13.39 -1.66 15.87
N ALA A 118 -13.39 -1.47 14.55
CA ALA A 118 -12.44 -0.59 13.86
C ALA A 118 -12.62 0.87 14.27
N VAL A 119 -13.87 1.32 14.46
CA VAL A 119 -14.17 2.67 14.93
C VAL A 119 -13.70 2.88 16.37
N ARG A 120 -14.08 1.98 17.28
CA ARG A 120 -13.72 2.02 18.71
C ARG A 120 -12.20 2.01 18.90
N ASP A 121 -11.49 1.22 18.10
CA ASP A 121 -10.04 1.02 18.24
C ASP A 121 -9.25 2.07 17.43
N GLY A 122 -9.94 3.12 16.92
CA GLY A 122 -9.34 4.29 16.32
C GLY A 122 -8.74 4.08 14.93
N LEU A 123 -9.17 3.04 14.18
CA LEU A 123 -8.66 2.77 12.83
C LEU A 123 -9.25 3.71 11.77
N VAL A 124 -10.34 4.42 12.09
CA VAL A 124 -10.89 5.48 11.24
C VAL A 124 -10.27 6.81 11.67
N VAL A 125 -9.40 7.35 10.84
CA VAL A 125 -8.55 8.49 11.20
C VAL A 125 -9.02 9.73 10.41
N PRO A 126 -9.55 10.77 11.09
CA PRO A 126 -9.96 12.00 10.43
C PRO A 126 -8.76 12.74 9.84
N LEU A 127 -8.94 13.32 8.67
CA LEU A 127 -7.95 14.18 8.02
C LEU A 127 -8.22 15.65 8.40
N GLU A 128 -7.16 16.36 8.76
CA GLU A 128 -7.22 17.79 9.06
C GLU A 128 -7.42 18.65 7.80
N ARG A 129 -6.99 18.15 6.65
CA ARG A 129 -7.08 18.82 5.34
C ARG A 129 -7.66 17.90 4.28
N GLU A 130 -8.40 18.47 3.35
CA GLU A 130 -8.87 17.75 2.17
C GLU A 130 -7.67 17.27 1.34
N LEU A 131 -7.73 16.02 0.88
CA LEU A 131 -6.76 15.43 -0.04
C LEU A 131 -7.45 15.12 -1.36
N ASP A 132 -6.79 15.44 -2.48
CA ASP A 132 -7.26 15.02 -3.82
C ASP A 132 -7.56 13.51 -3.80
N PRO A 133 -8.78 13.07 -4.14
CA PRO A 133 -9.16 11.67 -4.04
C PRO A 133 -8.29 10.73 -4.87
N VAL A 134 -7.73 11.20 -6.00
CA VAL A 134 -6.82 10.40 -6.82
C VAL A 134 -5.49 10.17 -6.10
N LEU A 135 -4.95 11.22 -5.47
CA LEU A 135 -3.76 11.10 -4.62
C LEU A 135 -4.05 10.32 -3.34
N GLY A 136 -5.28 10.37 -2.85
CA GLY A 136 -5.75 9.57 -1.72
C GLY A 136 -5.53 8.06 -1.91
N ALA A 137 -5.56 7.56 -3.15
CA ALA A 137 -5.20 6.18 -3.48
C ALA A 137 -3.72 5.83 -3.22
N LEU A 138 -2.89 6.82 -2.93
CA LEU A 138 -1.47 6.64 -2.57
C LEU A 138 -1.22 6.81 -1.06
N ALA A 139 -2.22 7.19 -0.25
CA ALA A 139 -2.00 7.51 1.16
C ALA A 139 -1.50 6.29 1.97
N GLU A 140 -2.15 5.15 1.84
CA GLU A 140 -1.73 3.92 2.52
C GLU A 140 -0.38 3.40 2.02
N PRO A 141 -0.12 3.21 0.71
CA PRO A 141 1.17 2.73 0.25
C PRO A 141 2.32 3.72 0.52
N LEU A 142 2.09 5.04 0.52
CA LEU A 142 3.09 6.01 0.93
C LEU A 142 3.36 5.94 2.44
N ALA A 143 2.33 5.71 3.25
CA ALA A 143 2.51 5.49 4.69
C ALA A 143 3.37 4.25 4.99
N ALA A 144 3.16 3.16 4.24
CA ALA A 144 3.98 1.95 4.34
C ALA A 144 5.44 2.23 3.92
N VAL A 145 5.65 2.97 2.84
CA VAL A 145 6.98 3.43 2.41
C VAL A 145 7.62 4.31 3.49
N GLY A 146 6.90 5.28 4.04
CA GLY A 146 7.41 6.17 5.09
C GLY A 146 7.83 5.39 6.35
N TYR A 147 7.09 4.33 6.71
CA TYR A 147 7.47 3.45 7.81
C TYR A 147 8.76 2.68 7.50
N ALA A 148 8.86 2.06 6.31
CA ALA A 148 10.07 1.36 5.88
C ALA A 148 11.30 2.28 5.85
N LEU A 149 11.18 3.48 5.28
CA LEU A 149 12.27 4.46 5.26
C LEU A 149 12.67 4.88 6.69
N GLY A 150 11.70 5.04 7.60
CA GLY A 150 11.97 5.30 9.02
C GLY A 150 12.74 4.16 9.70
N LEU A 151 12.45 2.90 9.39
CA LEU A 151 13.22 1.75 9.85
C LEU A 151 14.65 1.79 9.29
N LEU A 152 14.79 2.00 8.00
CA LEU A 152 16.08 2.06 7.31
C LEU A 152 16.95 3.26 7.76
N ALA A 153 16.33 4.40 8.12
CA ALA A 153 17.02 5.58 8.63
C ALA A 153 17.85 5.31 9.89
N THR A 154 17.47 4.30 10.70
CA THR A 154 18.21 3.90 11.90
C THR A 154 19.64 3.41 11.62
N ALA A 155 19.95 3.08 10.35
CA ALA A 155 21.29 2.69 9.90
C ALA A 155 22.12 3.90 9.39
N ALA A 156 21.56 5.11 9.38
CA ALA A 156 22.17 6.31 8.80
C ALA A 156 22.79 6.04 7.40
N PRO A 157 22.01 5.53 6.44
CA PRO A 157 22.54 5.04 5.17
C PRO A 157 23.05 6.20 4.31
N ARG A 158 24.18 5.97 3.62
CA ARG A 158 24.67 6.86 2.56
C ARG A 158 24.10 6.48 1.19
N THR A 159 23.67 5.23 1.04
CA THR A 159 23.05 4.74 -0.18
C THR A 159 21.74 4.01 0.14
N LEU A 160 20.66 4.37 -0.57
CA LEU A 160 19.43 3.60 -0.63
C LEU A 160 19.34 2.88 -1.98
N VAL A 161 19.21 1.56 -1.95
CA VAL A 161 18.91 0.75 -3.14
C VAL A 161 17.48 0.23 -3.04
N VAL A 162 16.67 0.54 -4.04
CA VAL A 162 15.26 0.10 -4.11
C VAL A 162 15.12 -0.93 -5.22
N TYR A 163 14.85 -2.18 -4.86
CA TYR A 163 14.55 -3.23 -5.83
C TYR A 163 13.05 -3.26 -6.15
N GLY A 164 12.71 -3.02 -7.42
CA GLY A 164 11.34 -3.01 -7.92
C GLY A 164 10.81 -1.61 -8.19
N ASP A 165 10.25 -1.44 -9.38
CA ASP A 165 9.83 -0.18 -10.00
C ASP A 165 8.31 -0.03 -10.11
N GLY A 166 7.54 -0.80 -9.30
CA GLY A 166 6.10 -0.66 -9.13
C GLY A 166 5.73 0.51 -8.22
N THR A 167 4.46 0.57 -7.79
CA THR A 167 3.95 1.65 -6.92
C THR A 167 4.86 1.93 -5.73
N ILE A 168 5.25 0.90 -4.98
CA ILE A 168 6.08 1.04 -3.78
C ILE A 168 7.47 1.59 -4.11
N GLY A 169 8.14 1.04 -5.14
CA GLY A 169 9.46 1.54 -5.55
C GLY A 169 9.42 2.98 -6.04
N GLN A 170 8.40 3.33 -6.82
CA GLN A 170 8.20 4.69 -7.31
C GLN A 170 7.92 5.69 -6.16
N LEU A 171 7.16 5.28 -5.14
CA LEU A 171 6.94 6.08 -3.94
C LEU A 171 8.21 6.19 -3.09
N ALA A 172 8.95 5.10 -2.94
CA ALA A 172 10.15 5.06 -2.12
C ALA A 172 11.25 6.00 -2.61
N VAL A 173 11.51 6.03 -3.92
CA VAL A 173 12.54 6.94 -4.48
C VAL A 173 12.13 8.41 -4.41
N ARG A 174 10.81 8.70 -4.43
CA ARG A 174 10.29 10.07 -4.27
C ARG A 174 10.37 10.55 -2.81
N ALA A 175 10.09 9.66 -1.86
CA ALA A 175 10.12 9.97 -0.43
C ALA A 175 11.52 9.82 0.20
N ALA A 176 12.50 9.26 -0.52
CA ALA A 176 13.81 8.87 0.02
C ALA A 176 14.53 9.99 0.76
N ARG A 177 14.65 11.17 0.16
CA ARG A 177 15.36 12.30 0.78
C ARG A 177 14.66 12.83 2.01
N ARG A 178 13.34 12.87 2.01
CA ARG A 178 12.56 13.26 3.19
C ARG A 178 12.74 12.27 4.35
N GLY A 179 12.85 10.97 4.03
CA GLY A 179 13.01 9.92 5.04
C GLY A 179 14.44 9.69 5.52
N LEU A 180 15.44 9.92 4.66
CA LEU A 180 16.85 9.53 4.92
C LEU A 180 17.83 10.70 4.87
N GLY A 181 17.39 11.91 4.47
CA GLY A 181 18.22 13.10 4.31
C GLY A 181 18.60 13.37 2.84
N ASP A 182 18.98 14.64 2.57
CA ASP A 182 19.20 15.13 1.21
C ASP A 182 20.45 14.54 0.53
N ASP A 183 21.44 14.13 1.32
CA ASP A 183 22.74 13.63 0.84
C ASP A 183 22.71 12.12 0.49
N VAL A 184 21.57 11.44 0.71
CA VAL A 184 21.45 10.02 0.39
C VAL A 184 21.50 9.79 -1.12
N ARG A 185 22.40 8.90 -1.57
CA ARG A 185 22.41 8.38 -2.93
C ARG A 185 21.24 7.42 -3.10
N VAL A 186 20.42 7.59 -4.13
CA VAL A 186 19.23 6.76 -4.37
C VAL A 186 19.37 6.03 -5.68
N VAL A 187 19.26 4.69 -5.65
CA VAL A 187 19.32 3.81 -6.82
C VAL A 187 18.02 3.03 -6.95
N LEU A 188 17.33 3.16 -8.08
CA LEU A 188 16.15 2.35 -8.42
C LEU A 188 16.55 1.22 -9.37
N VAL A 189 16.37 -0.01 -8.91
CA VAL A 189 16.68 -1.22 -9.67
C VAL A 189 15.44 -1.75 -10.37
N HIS A 190 15.49 -1.81 -11.69
CA HIS A 190 14.44 -2.30 -12.57
C HIS A 190 14.66 -3.77 -12.91
N HIS A 191 13.57 -4.52 -13.01
CA HIS A 191 13.61 -5.91 -13.45
C HIS A 191 13.45 -6.05 -14.96
N THR A 192 12.83 -5.08 -15.62
CA THR A 192 12.56 -5.11 -17.06
C THR A 192 13.04 -3.82 -17.74
N ARG A 193 13.43 -3.95 -19.02
CA ARG A 193 13.80 -2.80 -19.86
C ARG A 193 12.64 -1.81 -19.99
N GLU A 194 11.42 -2.30 -20.17
CA GLU A 194 10.20 -1.48 -20.23
C GLU A 194 10.04 -0.61 -18.96
N GLY A 195 10.30 -1.20 -17.78
CA GLY A 195 10.26 -0.47 -16.52
C GLY A 195 11.32 0.61 -16.42
N LEU A 196 12.53 0.32 -16.85
CA LEU A 196 13.63 1.28 -16.91
C LEU A 196 13.29 2.44 -17.86
N GLU A 197 12.80 2.14 -19.05
CA GLU A 197 12.39 3.15 -20.05
C GLU A 197 11.26 4.05 -19.53
N TRP A 198 10.28 3.46 -18.85
CA TRP A 198 9.19 4.22 -18.23
C TRP A 198 9.71 5.23 -17.20
N SER A 199 10.62 4.80 -16.32
CA SER A 199 11.23 5.68 -15.30
C SER A 199 12.15 6.72 -15.92
N ALA A 200 12.91 6.37 -16.98
CA ALA A 200 13.79 7.29 -17.68
C ALA A 200 13.03 8.44 -18.38
N GLN A 201 11.79 8.21 -18.80
CA GLN A 201 10.91 9.25 -19.34
C GLN A 201 10.33 10.19 -18.25
N ARG A 202 10.51 9.87 -16.98
CA ARG A 202 10.02 10.61 -15.80
C ARG A 202 11.14 10.82 -14.79
N PRO A 203 12.21 11.52 -15.19
CA PRO A 203 13.41 11.60 -14.37
C PRO A 203 13.14 12.29 -13.03
N LEU A 204 13.65 11.69 -11.97
CA LEU A 204 13.66 12.27 -10.64
C LEU A 204 15.07 12.77 -10.33
N PRO A 205 15.24 14.04 -9.91
CA PRO A 205 16.55 14.58 -9.59
C PRO A 205 17.29 13.72 -8.57
N GLY A 206 18.53 13.32 -8.91
CA GLY A 206 19.40 12.55 -8.04
C GLY A 206 18.95 11.11 -7.75
N VAL A 207 18.09 10.53 -8.59
CA VAL A 207 17.78 9.09 -8.60
C VAL A 207 18.50 8.44 -9.76
N GLU A 208 19.35 7.47 -9.45
CA GLU A 208 20.03 6.64 -10.44
C GLU A 208 19.13 5.47 -10.83
N LEU A 209 19.09 5.15 -12.12
CA LEU A 209 18.30 4.04 -12.67
C LEU A 209 19.23 2.95 -13.15
N THR A 210 18.97 1.70 -12.77
CA THR A 210 19.73 0.55 -13.24
C THR A 210 18.81 -0.62 -13.60
N LEU A 211 19.32 -1.55 -14.41
CA LEU A 211 18.63 -2.79 -14.77
C LEU A 211 19.36 -3.96 -14.14
N GLY A 212 18.63 -4.83 -13.42
CA GLY A 212 19.18 -6.07 -12.87
C GLY A 212 19.78 -5.89 -11.47
N GLU A 213 21.09 -5.67 -11.37
CA GLU A 213 21.80 -5.70 -10.09
C GLU A 213 22.65 -4.44 -9.86
N VAL A 214 22.92 -4.17 -8.58
CA VAL A 214 23.89 -3.17 -8.12
C VAL A 214 25.11 -3.92 -7.62
N SER A 215 26.25 -3.78 -8.29
CA SER A 215 27.45 -4.53 -7.96
C SER A 215 28.20 -4.00 -6.73
N ARG A 216 28.08 -2.69 -6.44
CA ARG A 216 28.75 -2.04 -5.31
C ARG A 216 28.04 -0.76 -4.90
N ALA A 217 27.97 -0.53 -3.59
CA ALA A 217 27.55 0.74 -3.00
C ALA A 217 28.54 1.17 -1.92
N GLU A 218 28.69 2.48 -1.72
CA GLU A 218 29.64 3.05 -0.74
C GLU A 218 28.94 3.38 0.58
N GLY A 219 29.62 3.17 1.67
CA GLY A 219 29.19 3.47 3.04
C GLY A 219 28.10 2.52 3.55
N PRO A 220 27.37 2.90 4.62
CA PRO A 220 26.23 2.16 5.08
C PRO A 220 25.15 2.11 4.01
N VAL A 221 24.66 0.90 3.68
CA VAL A 221 23.68 0.66 2.61
C VAL A 221 22.35 0.25 3.20
N ALA A 222 21.32 0.96 2.82
CA ALA A 222 19.93 0.55 3.05
C ALA A 222 19.35 -0.06 1.76
N VAL A 223 18.62 -1.15 1.89
CA VAL A 223 17.93 -1.80 0.77
C VAL A 223 16.45 -1.94 1.08
N LEU A 224 15.61 -1.49 0.16
CA LEU A 224 14.17 -1.71 0.19
C LEU A 224 13.78 -2.72 -0.90
N LEU A 225 13.22 -3.87 -0.50
CA LEU A 225 12.76 -4.89 -1.44
C LEU A 225 11.29 -4.66 -1.79
N ALA A 226 11.03 -3.76 -2.74
CA ALA A 226 9.69 -3.38 -3.22
C ALA A 226 9.20 -4.30 -4.37
N THR A 227 9.50 -5.58 -4.27
CA THR A 227 9.26 -6.59 -5.31
C THR A 227 7.96 -7.37 -5.10
N PRO A 228 7.37 -7.96 -6.15
CA PRO A 228 6.29 -8.91 -5.98
C PRO A 228 6.80 -10.17 -5.24
N ARG A 229 5.88 -10.89 -4.59
CA ARG A 229 6.18 -12.09 -3.78
C ARG A 229 7.13 -13.08 -4.46
N THR A 230 6.98 -13.28 -5.76
CA THR A 230 7.80 -14.22 -6.55
C THR A 230 9.23 -13.72 -6.80
N GLY A 231 9.49 -12.43 -6.66
CA GLY A 231 10.81 -11.83 -6.92
C GLY A 231 11.58 -11.43 -5.66
N THR A 232 10.93 -11.47 -4.47
CA THR A 232 11.55 -10.94 -3.24
C THR A 232 12.78 -11.73 -2.81
N LEU A 233 12.77 -13.05 -2.93
CA LEU A 233 13.91 -13.87 -2.56
C LEU A 233 15.12 -13.61 -3.47
N GLN A 234 14.90 -13.55 -4.77
CA GLN A 234 15.95 -13.21 -5.74
C GLN A 234 16.53 -11.81 -5.49
N ALA A 235 15.67 -10.83 -5.22
CA ALA A 235 16.12 -9.47 -4.91
C ALA A 235 16.88 -9.40 -3.58
N LEU A 236 16.49 -10.18 -2.57
CA LEU A 236 17.24 -10.33 -1.32
C LEU A 236 18.64 -10.87 -1.58
N GLU A 237 18.75 -11.93 -2.35
CA GLU A 237 20.06 -12.54 -2.66
C GLU A 237 20.96 -11.60 -3.49
N ALA A 238 20.37 -10.83 -4.41
CA ALA A 238 21.11 -9.78 -5.11
C ALA A 238 21.56 -8.66 -4.14
N ALA A 239 20.71 -8.23 -3.22
CA ALA A 239 21.05 -7.24 -2.20
C ALA A 239 22.18 -7.70 -1.29
N LEU A 240 22.20 -8.98 -0.88
CA LEU A 240 23.27 -9.54 -0.04
C LEU A 240 24.65 -9.56 -0.72
N ARG A 241 24.71 -9.45 -2.05
CA ARG A 241 25.94 -9.37 -2.85
C ARG A 241 26.45 -7.95 -3.07
N ILE A 242 25.69 -6.93 -2.68
CA ILE A 242 26.11 -5.50 -2.79
C ILE A 242 27.29 -5.25 -1.86
N GLY A 243 28.14 -5.97 -1.49
CA GLY A 243 29.34 -5.75 -0.70
C GLY A 243 29.32 -4.50 0.21
N GLY A 244 29.74 -4.64 1.44
CA GLY A 244 29.79 -3.59 2.44
C GLY A 244 29.62 -4.16 3.84
N GLU A 245 30.19 -3.51 4.85
CA GLU A 245 30.14 -4.00 6.24
C GLU A 245 28.80 -3.69 6.94
N ASP A 246 28.05 -2.69 6.46
CA ASP A 246 26.85 -2.16 7.10
C ASP A 246 25.65 -2.20 6.15
N LEU A 247 25.13 -3.40 5.89
CA LEU A 247 23.95 -3.61 5.07
C LEU A 247 22.69 -3.75 5.96
N THR A 248 21.67 -2.94 5.70
CA THR A 248 20.34 -3.08 6.30
C THR A 248 19.29 -3.29 5.20
N VAL A 249 18.51 -4.37 5.30
CA VAL A 249 17.52 -4.76 4.28
C VAL A 249 16.13 -4.80 4.89
N ASP A 250 15.19 -4.08 4.27
CA ASP A 250 13.75 -4.19 4.57
C ASP A 250 13.08 -5.15 3.58
N LEU A 251 12.47 -6.20 4.13
CA LEU A 251 11.68 -7.21 3.40
C LEU A 251 10.26 -6.68 3.16
N PHE A 252 10.13 -5.55 2.45
CA PHE A 252 8.82 -4.93 2.16
C PHE A 252 7.93 -5.88 1.36
N GLY A 253 8.47 -6.47 0.30
CA GLY A 253 7.78 -7.45 -0.53
C GLY A 253 7.35 -8.70 0.24
N GLY A 254 6.24 -9.33 -0.20
CA GLY A 254 5.86 -10.64 0.33
C GLY A 254 6.88 -11.72 -0.02
N LEU A 255 6.86 -12.82 0.72
CA LEU A 255 7.67 -14.01 0.45
C LEU A 255 6.78 -15.21 0.16
N PRO A 256 7.18 -16.14 -0.71
CA PRO A 256 6.50 -17.42 -0.85
C PRO A 256 6.52 -18.20 0.48
N PRO A 257 5.55 -19.09 0.74
CA PRO A 257 5.62 -19.99 1.87
C PRO A 257 6.92 -20.82 1.85
N GLY A 258 7.60 -20.93 2.98
CA GLY A 258 8.85 -21.70 3.10
C GLY A 258 10.04 -21.06 2.38
N ALA A 259 9.96 -19.78 1.99
CA ALA A 259 11.10 -19.08 1.37
C ALA A 259 12.33 -19.08 2.29
N ALA A 260 13.43 -19.61 1.82
CA ALA A 260 14.72 -19.65 2.50
C ALA A 260 15.84 -19.33 1.52
N SER A 261 16.94 -18.75 2.00
CA SER A 261 18.13 -18.46 1.20
C SER A 261 19.33 -19.22 1.76
N THR A 262 20.11 -19.82 0.88
CA THR A 262 21.40 -20.46 1.25
C THR A 262 22.43 -19.42 1.70
N LEU A 263 22.26 -18.16 1.33
CA LEU A 263 23.10 -17.05 1.79
C LEU A 263 22.79 -16.63 3.24
N LEU A 264 21.64 -17.03 3.77
CA LEU A 264 21.18 -16.74 5.14
C LEU A 264 20.71 -18.04 5.84
N PRO A 265 21.63 -18.96 6.13
CA PRO A 265 21.29 -20.26 6.70
C PRO A 265 20.58 -20.10 8.05
N GLY A 266 19.47 -20.80 8.22
CA GLY A 266 18.69 -20.83 9.47
C GLY A 266 17.85 -19.57 9.76
N VAL A 267 17.77 -18.61 8.85
CA VAL A 267 16.96 -17.40 9.04
C VAL A 267 15.53 -17.63 8.57
N ASP A 268 14.57 -17.45 9.47
CA ASP A 268 13.14 -17.40 9.13
C ASP A 268 12.79 -16.02 8.56
N LEU A 269 12.84 -15.90 7.23
CA LEU A 269 12.52 -14.66 6.52
C LEU A 269 11.07 -14.22 6.68
N ALA A 270 10.14 -15.17 6.91
CA ALA A 270 8.73 -14.85 7.14
C ALA A 270 8.53 -14.21 8.53
N ALA A 271 9.22 -14.72 9.54
CA ALA A 271 9.25 -14.14 10.87
C ALA A 271 9.88 -12.74 10.86
N VAL A 272 11.02 -12.56 10.18
CA VAL A 272 11.66 -11.23 10.01
C VAL A 272 10.68 -10.23 9.40
N ARG A 273 10.01 -10.60 8.30
CA ARG A 273 9.03 -9.73 7.65
C ARG A 273 7.83 -9.38 8.53
N ALA A 274 7.45 -10.27 9.43
CA ALA A 274 6.30 -10.10 10.32
C ALA A 274 6.64 -9.43 11.66
N ALA A 275 7.91 -9.16 11.94
CA ALA A 275 8.39 -8.75 13.24
C ALA A 275 7.82 -7.38 13.69
N ASN A 276 7.51 -6.51 12.76
CA ASN A 276 6.87 -5.22 13.04
C ASN A 276 5.45 -5.21 12.43
N CYS A 277 4.44 -4.92 13.23
CA CYS A 277 3.04 -4.89 12.77
C CYS A 277 2.34 -3.62 13.26
N ALA A 278 1.67 -2.89 12.37
CA ALA A 278 0.92 -1.67 12.70
C ALA A 278 1.74 -0.63 13.50
N GLY A 279 3.05 -0.55 13.26
CA GLY A 279 3.97 0.36 13.96
C GLY A 279 4.48 -0.17 15.30
N GLN A 280 4.23 -1.43 15.63
CA GLN A 280 4.68 -2.07 16.87
C GLN A 280 5.62 -3.24 16.58
N PRO A 281 6.53 -3.62 17.53
CA PRO A 281 6.79 -2.92 18.79
C PRO A 281 7.61 -1.61 18.64
N VAL A 282 7.66 -0.84 19.70
CA VAL A 282 8.56 0.32 19.81
C VAL A 282 9.54 0.04 20.95
N PRO A 283 10.86 0.03 20.70
CA PRO A 283 11.55 0.19 19.40
C PRO A 283 11.26 -0.97 18.44
N ALA A 284 11.40 -0.69 17.16
CA ALA A 284 11.19 -1.68 16.11
C ALA A 284 12.23 -2.83 16.15
N VAL A 285 11.82 -4.01 15.71
CA VAL A 285 12.64 -5.21 15.69
C VAL A 285 13.50 -5.29 14.44
N PHE A 286 14.77 -5.60 14.65
CA PHE A 286 15.74 -5.96 13.61
C PHE A 286 16.37 -7.31 13.93
N THR A 287 16.55 -8.15 12.92
CA THR A 287 17.28 -9.41 13.04
C THR A 287 18.69 -9.22 12.47
N THR A 288 19.69 -9.25 13.32
CA THR A 288 21.09 -9.19 12.87
C THR A 288 21.62 -10.61 12.66
N VAL A 289 22.11 -10.87 11.45
CA VAL A 289 22.59 -12.17 11.03
C VAL A 289 23.95 -12.06 10.33
N ARG A 290 24.61 -13.19 10.14
CA ARG A 290 25.76 -13.31 9.23
C ARG A 290 25.36 -14.08 7.99
N THR A 291 25.81 -13.62 6.84
CA THR A 291 25.67 -14.38 5.58
C THR A 291 26.55 -15.64 5.63
N ALA A 292 26.33 -16.57 4.72
CA ALA A 292 27.18 -17.74 4.55
C ALA A 292 28.67 -17.37 4.32
N GLU A 293 28.93 -16.18 3.75
CA GLU A 293 30.24 -15.60 3.51
C GLU A 293 30.81 -14.83 4.71
N GLY A 294 30.05 -14.75 5.82
CA GLY A 294 30.49 -14.13 7.07
C GLY A 294 30.14 -12.63 7.21
N HIS A 295 29.56 -12.00 6.20
CA HIS A 295 29.17 -10.58 6.26
C HIS A 295 28.02 -10.35 7.24
N ARG A 296 28.09 -9.26 8.01
CA ARG A 296 27.03 -8.86 8.93
C ARG A 296 25.93 -8.12 8.18
N VAL A 297 24.67 -8.54 8.36
CA VAL A 297 23.49 -7.92 7.76
C VAL A 297 22.42 -7.72 8.82
N ARG A 298 21.74 -6.58 8.78
CA ARG A 298 20.52 -6.30 9.56
C ARG A 298 19.32 -6.48 8.65
N LEU A 299 18.39 -7.31 9.05
CA LEU A 299 17.15 -7.56 8.35
C LEU A 299 15.99 -6.97 9.15
N THR A 300 15.02 -6.40 8.47
CA THR A 300 13.76 -5.95 9.04
C THR A 300 12.62 -6.16 8.03
N GLY A 301 11.41 -5.95 8.48
CA GLY A 301 10.21 -5.92 7.66
C GLY A 301 9.01 -5.55 8.50
N HIS A 302 7.89 -5.27 7.84
CA HIS A 302 6.68 -4.86 8.55
C HIS A 302 5.41 -5.29 7.83
N ARG A 303 4.28 -5.26 8.56
CA ARG A 303 2.92 -5.42 8.05
C ARG A 303 2.07 -4.29 8.58
N GLY A 304 1.35 -3.61 7.68
CA GLY A 304 0.55 -2.45 8.06
C GLY A 304 1.38 -1.33 8.72
N VAL A 305 0.72 -0.28 9.13
CA VAL A 305 1.33 0.95 9.62
C VAL A 305 0.56 1.50 10.83
N ALA A 306 1.18 2.37 11.62
CA ALA A 306 0.45 3.14 12.63
C ALA A 306 -0.34 4.28 11.96
N ASN A 307 -1.40 4.77 12.63
CA ASN A 307 -2.20 5.91 12.17
C ASN A 307 -1.35 7.14 11.88
N SER A 308 -0.31 7.39 12.67
CA SER A 308 0.62 8.50 12.47
C SER A 308 1.37 8.45 11.13
N HIS A 309 1.59 7.25 10.58
CA HIS A 309 2.17 7.12 9.24
C HIS A 309 1.17 7.52 8.15
N LEU A 310 -0.11 7.13 8.30
CA LEU A 310 -1.18 7.52 7.38
C LEU A 310 -1.38 9.04 7.35
N LEU A 311 -1.40 9.69 8.51
CA LEU A 311 -1.53 11.15 8.61
C LEU A 311 -0.34 11.86 7.97
N ARG A 312 0.89 11.39 8.21
CA ARG A 312 2.09 11.94 7.56
C ARG A 312 2.05 11.78 6.05
N ALA A 313 1.64 10.61 5.55
CA ALA A 313 1.53 10.38 4.11
C ALA A 313 0.46 11.27 3.48
N ALA A 314 -0.70 11.44 4.11
CA ALA A 314 -1.75 12.33 3.64
C ALA A 314 -1.27 13.79 3.60
N ALA A 315 -0.56 14.25 4.63
CA ALA A 315 0.04 15.59 4.65
C ALA A 315 1.07 15.76 3.53
N GLU A 316 1.95 14.79 3.33
CA GLU A 316 2.97 14.81 2.28
C GLU A 316 2.38 14.86 0.87
N LEU A 317 1.33 14.10 0.60
CA LEU A 317 0.59 14.14 -0.66
C LEU A 317 -0.08 15.48 -0.91
N SER A 318 -0.59 16.13 0.15
CA SER A 318 -1.19 17.47 0.08
C SER A 318 -0.15 18.56 -0.14
N ASP A 319 1.03 18.44 0.48
CA ASP A 319 2.11 19.44 0.41
C ASP A 319 2.90 19.36 -0.91
N SER A 320 3.02 18.16 -1.48
CA SER A 320 3.84 17.90 -2.67
C SER A 320 3.09 17.08 -3.74
N PRO A 321 1.89 17.48 -4.18
CA PRO A 321 1.04 16.68 -5.07
C PRO A 321 1.70 16.40 -6.42
N ALA A 322 2.48 17.33 -6.96
CA ALA A 322 3.15 17.18 -8.24
C ALA A 322 4.21 16.07 -8.24
N LEU A 323 4.83 15.79 -7.09
CA LEU A 323 5.85 14.75 -6.94
C LEU A 323 5.28 13.33 -7.08
N TYR A 324 3.99 13.15 -6.75
CA TYR A 324 3.37 11.82 -6.64
C TYR A 324 2.31 11.54 -7.71
N ARG A 325 1.77 12.57 -8.37
CA ARG A 325 0.61 12.43 -9.27
C ARG A 325 0.85 11.47 -10.42
N ASP A 326 2.03 11.45 -11.00
CA ASP A 326 2.41 10.60 -12.12
C ASP A 326 2.54 9.12 -11.77
N VAL A 327 2.59 8.78 -10.47
CA VAL A 327 2.53 7.39 -9.99
C VAL A 327 1.17 6.77 -10.27
N VAL A 328 0.09 7.57 -10.21
CA VAL A 328 -1.26 7.12 -10.59
C VAL A 328 -1.41 7.17 -12.10
N THR A 329 -1.03 6.10 -12.76
CA THR A 329 -0.99 6.02 -14.23
C THR A 329 -2.36 5.81 -14.88
N HIS A 330 -3.30 5.19 -14.16
CA HIS A 330 -4.64 4.90 -14.68
C HIS A 330 -5.70 5.33 -13.68
N VAL A 331 -6.60 6.20 -14.13
CA VAL A 331 -7.78 6.62 -13.37
C VAL A 331 -9.00 6.28 -14.22
N VAL A 332 -9.76 5.28 -13.79
CA VAL A 332 -10.83 4.70 -14.61
C VAL A 332 -12.14 4.58 -13.83
N GLY A 333 -13.25 4.44 -14.54
CA GLY A 333 -14.55 4.11 -13.94
C GLY A 333 -14.63 2.62 -13.51
N PRO A 334 -15.65 2.25 -12.69
CA PRO A 334 -15.72 0.91 -12.12
C PRO A 334 -15.95 -0.19 -13.16
N LEU A 335 -16.61 0.08 -14.28
CA LEU A 335 -16.82 -0.91 -15.33
C LEU A 335 -15.49 -1.28 -16.03
N GLU A 336 -14.70 -0.29 -16.37
CA GLU A 336 -13.38 -0.46 -16.97
C GLU A 336 -12.42 -1.11 -15.97
N ALA A 337 -12.47 -0.70 -14.70
CA ALA A 337 -11.69 -1.32 -13.62
C ALA A 337 -11.96 -2.82 -13.50
N ALA A 338 -13.22 -3.26 -13.59
CA ALA A 338 -13.58 -4.69 -13.56
C ALA A 338 -12.90 -5.47 -14.69
N ALA A 339 -12.83 -4.89 -15.90
CA ALA A 339 -12.15 -5.50 -17.04
C ALA A 339 -10.63 -5.58 -16.84
N ILE A 340 -10.01 -4.48 -16.38
CA ILE A 340 -8.57 -4.43 -16.08
C ILE A 340 -8.21 -5.44 -14.99
N MET A 341 -8.94 -5.44 -13.87
CA MET A 341 -8.70 -6.34 -12.75
C MET A 341 -8.83 -7.81 -13.15
N SER A 342 -9.82 -8.15 -13.98
CA SER A 342 -9.99 -9.50 -14.52
C SER A 342 -8.84 -9.92 -15.44
N ARG A 343 -8.28 -9.01 -16.24
CA ARG A 343 -7.05 -9.26 -17.02
C ARG A 343 -5.83 -9.48 -16.13
N LEU A 344 -5.68 -8.68 -15.07
CA LEU A 344 -4.60 -8.83 -14.10
C LEU A 344 -4.66 -10.14 -13.30
N ALA A 345 -5.86 -10.70 -13.12
CA ALA A 345 -6.05 -12.00 -12.48
C ALA A 345 -5.41 -13.15 -13.28
N THR A 346 -5.46 -13.09 -14.61
CA THR A 346 -5.07 -14.19 -15.51
C THR A 346 -3.73 -13.99 -16.21
N GLY A 347 -3.25 -12.75 -16.32
CA GLY A 347 -2.04 -12.40 -17.07
C GLY A 347 -0.87 -11.90 -16.20
N PRO A 348 0.38 -12.12 -16.64
CA PRO A 348 1.56 -11.62 -15.93
C PRO A 348 1.80 -10.12 -16.16
N GLY A 349 1.29 -9.55 -17.25
CA GLY A 349 1.60 -8.21 -17.72
C GLY A 349 0.93 -7.09 -16.88
N ARG A 350 1.62 -5.96 -16.77
CA ARG A 350 1.11 -4.71 -16.19
C ARG A 350 1.03 -3.61 -17.26
N THR A 351 0.52 -3.97 -18.44
CA THR A 351 0.28 -3.02 -19.53
C THR A 351 -1.22 -2.97 -19.81
N VAL A 352 -1.78 -1.78 -19.81
CA VAL A 352 -3.18 -1.50 -20.12
C VAL A 352 -3.21 -0.51 -21.26
N ASP A 353 -3.85 -0.88 -22.37
CA ASP A 353 -4.01 -0.07 -23.57
C ASP A 353 -2.67 0.55 -24.08
N GLY A 354 -1.61 -0.26 -24.05
CA GLY A 354 -0.26 0.14 -24.47
C GLY A 354 0.53 0.95 -23.43
N ALA A 355 -0.07 1.33 -22.29
CA ALA A 355 0.59 2.07 -21.23
C ALA A 355 0.93 1.18 -20.02
N ARG A 356 2.10 1.42 -19.42
CA ARG A 356 2.51 0.72 -18.21
C ARG A 356 1.63 1.08 -17.03
N LEU A 357 1.10 0.06 -16.35
CA LEU A 357 0.30 0.22 -15.14
C LEU A 357 1.21 0.23 -13.90
N ILE A 358 1.40 1.38 -13.29
CA ILE A 358 2.03 1.53 -11.98
C ILE A 358 0.97 1.49 -10.88
N LYS A 359 0.01 2.42 -10.92
CA LYS A 359 -1.12 2.47 -10.00
C LYS A 359 -2.43 2.64 -10.75
N LEU A 360 -3.38 1.76 -10.46
CA LEU A 360 -4.78 1.90 -10.86
C LEU A 360 -5.55 2.57 -9.74
N ALA A 361 -6.27 3.62 -10.07
CA ALA A 361 -7.25 4.27 -9.22
C ALA A 361 -8.65 4.15 -9.85
N VAL A 362 -9.59 3.65 -9.10
CA VAL A 362 -11.00 3.48 -9.53
C VAL A 362 -11.81 4.63 -8.99
N ARG A 363 -12.36 5.45 -9.88
CA ARG A 363 -13.21 6.58 -9.53
C ARG A 363 -14.67 6.17 -9.54
N PHE A 364 -15.31 6.25 -8.38
CA PHE A 364 -16.75 6.05 -8.24
C PHE A 364 -17.49 7.39 -8.41
N ALA A 365 -18.68 7.34 -9.04
CA ALA A 365 -19.52 8.52 -9.15
C ALA A 365 -19.96 8.95 -7.74
N GLN A 366 -19.78 10.22 -7.42
CA GLN A 366 -20.37 10.77 -6.21
C GLN A 366 -21.83 11.03 -6.47
N ALA A 367 -22.73 10.50 -5.64
CA ALA A 367 -24.09 10.99 -5.61
C ALA A 367 -24.05 12.51 -5.29
N PRO A 368 -24.82 13.35 -6.01
CA PRO A 368 -24.90 14.77 -5.66
C PRO A 368 -25.26 14.91 -4.17
N PRO A 369 -24.69 15.90 -3.47
CA PRO A 369 -25.08 16.17 -2.09
C PRO A 369 -26.63 16.37 -2.10
N HIS A 370 -27.32 15.62 -1.25
CA HIS A 370 -28.75 15.84 -1.06
C HIS A 370 -28.93 17.31 -0.75
N SER A 371 -29.58 18.04 -1.66
CA SER A 371 -30.11 19.37 -1.41
C SER A 371 -30.90 19.26 -0.10
N ARG A 372 -30.46 20.00 0.92
CA ARG A 372 -31.29 20.19 2.12
C ARG A 372 -32.62 20.72 1.62
N GLU A 373 -33.65 19.88 1.62
CA GLU A 373 -34.98 20.37 1.55
C GLU A 373 -35.17 21.29 2.76
N SER A 374 -35.22 22.58 2.47
CA SER A 374 -35.59 23.62 3.41
C SER A 374 -37.04 23.38 3.78
N ALA A 375 -37.28 22.96 5.01
CA ALA A 375 -38.57 23.02 5.68
C ALA A 375 -38.60 24.25 6.58
#